data_29bef3bb4c2c4bfdecf4993cb32713df
#
_entry.id   29bef3bb4c2c4bfdecf4993cb32713df
#
_cell.length_a   1.000
_cell.length_b   1.000
_cell.length_c   1.000
_cell.angle_alpha   90.00
_cell.angle_beta   90.00
_cell.angle_gamma   90.00
#
_symmetry.space_group_name_H-M   'P 1'
#
loop_
_entity.id
_entity.type
_entity.pdbx_description
1 polymer ?
#
loop_
_entity_poly.entity_id
_entity_poly.type
_entity_poly.pdbx_seq_one_letter_code
_entity_poly.pdbx_strand_id
1 'polypeptide(L)'
;MAAITDLHAREILDSRGNPTVEVDMQLEDGTFARAAVPSGASTGMFEATELRDGDKDRYDGKGVLQAVNNVNGEIADAVLGWDASDQRGLDHILINLDGTENKSRLGANAILGVSLAAAHAAAQSAGLPLYQYLGGVNAHNLPVPMMNIMNGGAHADNNVDIQESMIMPVGAPNFREALRMCAEVYHALKNVLKAKGLSTAIGDEGGFAPNLPSNEAAMEVICEAIEKAGYTAGKDIVLSTDVAASELLGDDGLYHLAGDHAAKTAEEMIDFYEHLIDQYPIISIEDGLGEEDWEGWKKLTDRLGSKVQLVGDDLFVTNTKRLSKGIHMGVANSILIKLNQIGTLTETFEAVQMAQRAGYTAVISHRSGETADTTIADIAVALNAGQIKTGAPARSERVAKYNQLLRIEEDLDADSIYGNGSLTHKMRRFH
;
A
#
# COMPACT_ATOMS: atom_id res chain seq x y z
N MET A 1 -1.55 28.25 19.04
CA MET A 1 -0.36 27.42 18.75
C MET A 1 -0.60 26.05 19.36
N ALA A 2 -0.43 25.00 18.60
CA ALA A 2 -0.52 23.62 19.11
C ALA A 2 0.88 23.11 19.42
N ALA A 3 1.55 23.73 20.41
CA ALA A 3 2.93 23.43 20.75
C ALA A 3 3.07 21.99 21.30
N ILE A 4 4.05 21.25 20.82
CA ILE A 4 4.38 19.91 21.30
C ILE A 4 4.99 20.03 22.71
N THR A 5 4.38 19.40 23.71
CA THR A 5 4.84 19.45 25.11
C THR A 5 5.45 18.15 25.59
N ASP A 6 5.07 17.02 24.95
CA ASP A 6 5.64 15.71 25.24
C ASP A 6 5.65 14.82 24.02
N LEU A 7 6.67 13.98 23.90
CA LEU A 7 6.85 13.01 22.84
C LEU A 7 7.39 11.71 23.45
N HIS A 8 6.69 10.60 23.25
CA HIS A 8 7.10 9.31 23.78
C HIS A 8 6.91 8.19 22.75
N ALA A 9 7.97 7.47 22.46
CA ALA A 9 7.93 6.29 21.62
C ALA A 9 8.07 5.00 22.43
N ARG A 10 7.48 3.94 21.91
CA ARG A 10 7.64 2.58 22.42
C ARG A 10 7.72 1.56 21.29
N GLU A 11 8.24 0.40 21.64
CA GLU A 11 8.18 -0.77 20.79
C GLU A 11 6.83 -1.48 20.98
N ILE A 12 6.14 -1.76 19.87
CA ILE A 12 4.92 -2.59 19.83
C ILE A 12 5.12 -3.74 18.84
N LEU A 13 4.17 -4.65 18.74
CA LEU A 13 4.22 -5.74 17.75
C LEU A 13 3.35 -5.42 16.53
N ASP A 14 3.86 -5.74 15.34
CA ASP A 14 3.12 -5.74 14.09
C ASP A 14 2.28 -7.03 13.93
N SER A 15 1.51 -7.14 12.84
CA SER A 15 0.64 -8.28 12.54
C SER A 15 1.37 -9.61 12.30
N ARG A 16 2.70 -9.56 12.13
CA ARG A 16 3.58 -10.74 12.01
C ARG A 16 4.27 -11.09 13.33
N GLY A 17 4.02 -10.33 14.41
CA GLY A 17 4.68 -10.48 15.70
C GLY A 17 6.11 -9.93 15.74
N ASN A 18 6.51 -9.11 14.76
CA ASN A 18 7.78 -8.40 14.78
C ASN A 18 7.63 -7.02 15.45
N PRO A 19 8.68 -6.53 16.13
CA PRO A 19 8.66 -5.19 16.70
C PRO A 19 8.51 -4.09 15.65
N THR A 20 7.78 -3.05 16.02
CA THR A 20 7.69 -1.78 15.29
C THR A 20 7.53 -0.60 16.25
N VAL A 21 7.57 0.63 15.72
CA VAL A 21 7.55 1.87 16.50
C VAL A 21 6.14 2.42 16.61
N GLU A 22 5.75 2.79 17.82
CA GLU A 22 4.54 3.59 18.11
C GLU A 22 4.97 4.87 18.83
N VAL A 23 4.39 6.00 18.45
CA VAL A 23 4.70 7.33 18.99
C VAL A 23 3.44 7.97 19.56
N ASP A 24 3.52 8.42 20.81
CA ASP A 24 2.56 9.31 21.48
C ASP A 24 3.06 10.74 21.43
N MET A 25 2.16 11.68 21.18
CA MET A 25 2.43 13.11 21.20
C MET A 25 1.38 13.83 22.03
N GLN A 26 1.82 14.76 22.88
CA GLN A 26 0.95 15.64 23.65
C GLN A 26 1.18 17.11 23.27
N LEU A 27 0.11 17.87 23.18
CA LEU A 27 0.15 19.30 22.90
C LEU A 27 -0.17 20.14 24.13
N GLU A 28 0.17 21.44 24.10
CA GLU A 28 -0.05 22.42 25.18
C GLU A 28 -1.53 22.55 25.58
N ASP A 29 -2.45 22.37 24.63
CA ASP A 29 -3.89 22.41 24.87
C ASP A 29 -4.47 21.15 25.53
N GLY A 30 -3.61 20.17 25.84
CA GLY A 30 -3.99 18.87 26.42
C GLY A 30 -4.35 17.81 25.40
N THR A 31 -4.32 18.12 24.11
CA THR A 31 -4.54 17.13 23.04
C THR A 31 -3.47 16.01 23.13
N PHE A 32 -3.93 14.77 22.97
CA PHE A 32 -3.08 13.58 22.97
C PHE A 32 -3.37 12.77 21.70
N ALA A 33 -2.35 12.43 20.96
CA ALA A 33 -2.47 11.62 19.74
C ALA A 33 -1.41 10.50 19.70
N ARG A 34 -1.67 9.51 18.89
CA ARG A 34 -0.83 8.31 18.70
C ARG A 34 -0.78 7.94 17.24
N ALA A 35 0.39 7.46 16.80
CA ALA A 35 0.56 6.83 15.51
C ALA A 35 1.51 5.64 15.60
N ALA A 36 1.24 4.60 14.82
CA ALA A 36 2.09 3.41 14.72
C ALA A 36 2.59 3.21 13.29
N VAL A 37 3.83 2.78 13.15
CA VAL A 37 4.51 2.64 11.87
C VAL A 37 4.40 1.19 11.38
N PRO A 38 4.02 0.93 10.10
CA PRO A 38 4.06 -0.40 9.52
C PRO A 38 5.48 -0.83 9.15
N SER A 39 5.67 -2.13 8.87
CA SER A 39 6.95 -2.69 8.43
C SER A 39 6.82 -3.60 7.21
N GLY A 40 7.81 -3.58 6.31
CA GLY A 40 7.84 -4.44 5.12
C GLY A 40 8.36 -5.85 5.38
N ALA A 41 7.96 -6.82 4.54
CA ALA A 41 8.60 -8.14 4.43
C ALA A 41 9.63 -8.14 3.31
N SER A 42 9.20 -7.87 2.08
CA SER A 42 10.03 -7.48 0.96
C SER A 42 10.26 -5.98 0.99
N THR A 43 11.45 -5.52 0.64
CA THR A 43 11.79 -4.09 0.62
C THR A 43 12.55 -3.79 -0.66
N GLY A 44 12.10 -2.76 -1.39
CA GLY A 44 12.82 -2.24 -2.55
C GLY A 44 14.19 -1.70 -2.15
N MET A 45 15.18 -1.87 -3.00
CA MET A 45 16.59 -1.47 -2.75
C MET A 45 16.74 0.01 -2.37
N PHE A 46 15.83 0.85 -2.81
CA PHE A 46 15.89 2.31 -2.66
C PHE A 46 14.92 2.86 -1.61
N GLU A 47 14.30 2.01 -0.79
CA GLU A 47 13.47 2.47 0.32
C GLU A 47 14.29 3.19 1.38
N ALA A 48 13.65 4.12 2.09
CA ALA A 48 14.19 4.70 3.31
C ALA A 48 14.40 3.60 4.38
N THR A 49 15.44 3.76 5.18
CA THR A 49 15.91 2.72 6.10
C THR A 49 14.96 2.52 7.28
N GLU A 50 14.38 1.35 7.40
CA GLU A 50 13.78 0.89 8.65
C GLU A 50 14.89 0.49 9.62
N LEU A 51 15.10 1.29 10.68
CA LEU A 51 16.19 1.05 11.62
C LEU A 51 15.85 -0.10 12.53
N ARG A 52 16.65 -1.17 12.46
CA ARG A 52 16.59 -2.38 13.29
C ARG A 52 17.83 -2.48 14.16
N ASP A 53 17.67 -3.04 15.39
CA ASP A 53 18.75 -3.12 16.38
C ASP A 53 19.88 -4.06 15.94
N GLY A 54 19.57 -5.12 15.18
CA GLY A 54 20.54 -6.13 14.75
C GLY A 54 20.99 -7.09 15.85
N ASP A 55 20.51 -6.93 17.08
CA ASP A 55 20.80 -7.80 18.22
C ASP A 55 20.09 -9.15 18.07
N LYS A 56 20.83 -10.19 17.74
CA LYS A 56 20.30 -11.52 17.48
C LYS A 56 19.69 -12.20 18.70
N ASP A 57 20.06 -11.77 19.92
CA ASP A 57 19.49 -12.30 21.16
C ASP A 57 18.11 -11.72 21.48
N ARG A 58 17.68 -10.69 20.71
CA ARG A 58 16.41 -10.00 20.89
C ARG A 58 15.65 -9.88 19.57
N TYR A 59 14.48 -10.54 19.50
CA TYR A 59 13.63 -10.60 18.29
C TYR A 59 14.41 -11.01 17.02
N ASP A 60 15.41 -11.86 17.13
CA ASP A 60 16.26 -12.28 16.03
C ASP A 60 16.88 -11.12 15.23
N GLY A 61 17.25 -10.05 15.92
CA GLY A 61 17.81 -8.84 15.31
C GLY A 61 16.79 -7.81 14.85
N LYS A 62 15.48 -8.10 14.95
CA LYS A 62 14.40 -7.24 14.44
C LYS A 62 13.90 -6.19 15.46
N GLY A 63 14.53 -6.08 16.66
CA GLY A 63 14.20 -5.04 17.65
C GLY A 63 14.28 -3.63 17.06
N VAL A 64 13.58 -2.65 17.68
CA VAL A 64 13.53 -1.25 17.23
C VAL A 64 13.87 -0.26 18.37
N LEU A 65 14.60 -0.72 19.40
CA LEU A 65 14.94 0.15 20.53
C LEU A 65 15.83 1.32 20.14
N GLN A 66 16.70 1.16 19.14
CA GLN A 66 17.50 2.29 18.63
C GLN A 66 16.57 3.38 18.05
N ALA A 67 15.60 3.02 17.22
CA ALA A 67 14.61 3.96 16.69
C ALA A 67 13.78 4.60 17.82
N VAL A 68 13.32 3.82 18.79
CA VAL A 68 12.60 4.32 19.98
C VAL A 68 13.45 5.31 20.77
N ASN A 69 14.73 4.99 21.02
CA ASN A 69 15.64 5.89 21.73
C ASN A 69 15.92 7.18 20.95
N ASN A 70 16.00 7.12 19.61
CA ASN A 70 16.14 8.30 18.76
C ASN A 70 14.93 9.23 18.90
N VAL A 71 13.71 8.69 18.96
CA VAL A 71 12.49 9.49 19.19
C VAL A 71 12.50 10.10 20.59
N ASN A 72 12.76 9.29 21.64
CA ASN A 72 12.71 9.72 23.03
C ASN A 72 13.87 10.64 23.45
N GLY A 73 14.90 10.77 22.61
CA GLY A 73 16.06 11.61 22.83
C GLY A 73 16.18 12.73 21.81
N GLU A 74 17.09 12.57 20.84
CA GLU A 74 17.49 13.62 19.90
C GLU A 74 16.31 14.23 19.11
N ILE A 75 15.34 13.41 18.70
CA ILE A 75 14.16 13.90 17.98
C ILE A 75 13.28 14.73 18.92
N ALA A 76 13.00 14.21 20.14
CA ALA A 76 12.21 14.96 21.13
C ALA A 76 12.85 16.32 21.43
N ASP A 77 14.16 16.34 21.69
CA ASP A 77 14.90 17.59 21.95
C ASP A 77 14.78 18.62 20.82
N ALA A 78 14.67 18.14 19.57
CA ALA A 78 14.57 19.01 18.38
C ALA A 78 13.14 19.53 18.12
N VAL A 79 12.09 18.81 18.54
CA VAL A 79 10.69 19.13 18.16
C VAL A 79 9.85 19.64 19.34
N LEU A 80 10.28 19.49 20.60
CA LEU A 80 9.57 20.05 21.75
C LEU A 80 9.45 21.57 21.63
N GLY A 81 8.24 22.10 21.84
CA GLY A 81 7.90 23.49 21.64
C GLY A 81 7.55 23.89 20.19
N TRP A 82 7.74 22.98 19.21
CA TRP A 82 7.32 23.22 17.83
C TRP A 82 5.80 23.21 17.70
N ASP A 83 5.25 23.96 16.74
CA ASP A 83 3.82 23.97 16.44
C ASP A 83 3.46 22.74 15.58
N ALA A 84 2.72 21.79 16.14
CA ALA A 84 2.31 20.57 15.43
C ALA A 84 1.50 20.85 14.15
N SER A 85 0.90 22.02 14.02
CA SER A 85 0.17 22.42 12.80
C SER A 85 1.10 22.80 11.64
N ASP A 86 2.38 23.07 11.90
CA ASP A 86 3.40 23.26 10.86
C ASP A 86 4.05 21.92 10.47
N GLN A 87 3.25 21.06 9.85
CA GLN A 87 3.69 19.72 9.42
C GLN A 87 4.94 19.76 8.54
N ARG A 88 4.99 20.67 7.57
CA ARG A 88 6.13 20.75 6.64
C ARG A 88 7.41 21.20 7.36
N GLY A 89 7.30 22.17 8.27
CA GLY A 89 8.42 22.59 9.09
C GLY A 89 8.94 21.47 9.99
N LEU A 90 8.04 20.74 10.64
CA LEU A 90 8.37 19.57 11.47
C LEU A 90 9.11 18.51 10.64
N ASP A 91 8.54 18.09 9.50
CA ASP A 91 9.13 17.06 8.65
C ASP A 91 10.52 17.48 8.14
N HIS A 92 10.71 18.75 7.78
CA HIS A 92 12.02 19.28 7.40
C HIS A 92 13.04 19.27 8.54
N ILE A 93 12.60 19.53 9.81
CA ILE A 93 13.47 19.38 10.97
C ILE A 93 13.94 17.93 11.08
N LEU A 94 13.03 16.96 10.99
CA LEU A 94 13.34 15.54 11.08
C LEU A 94 14.31 15.07 9.99
N ILE A 95 14.07 15.48 8.73
CA ILE A 95 14.92 15.16 7.58
C ILE A 95 16.32 15.75 7.76
N ASN A 96 16.42 17.02 8.15
CA ASN A 96 17.70 17.70 8.35
C ASN A 96 18.45 17.15 9.56
N LEU A 97 17.73 16.74 10.61
CA LEU A 97 18.33 16.13 11.80
C LEU A 97 18.95 14.79 11.45
N ASP A 98 18.30 13.95 10.64
CA ASP A 98 18.87 12.70 10.14
C ASP A 98 20.09 12.97 9.24
N GLY A 99 19.97 13.87 8.27
CA GLY A 99 21.03 14.34 7.40
C GLY A 99 21.54 13.31 6.38
N THR A 100 20.93 12.13 6.29
CA THR A 100 21.24 11.10 5.28
C THR A 100 20.16 11.05 4.21
N GLU A 101 20.50 10.57 3.00
CA GLU A 101 19.57 10.55 1.88
C GLU A 101 18.40 9.58 2.12
N ASN A 102 18.67 8.45 2.79
CA ASN A 102 17.71 7.37 3.03
C ASN A 102 17.29 7.23 4.50
N LYS A 103 17.48 8.26 5.33
CA LYS A 103 17.11 8.27 6.76
C LYS A 103 17.76 7.14 7.59
N SER A 104 18.97 6.75 7.22
CA SER A 104 19.68 5.62 7.85
C SER A 104 20.23 5.91 9.23
N ARG A 105 20.35 7.19 9.65
CA ARG A 105 20.90 7.55 10.95
C ARG A 105 19.86 7.44 12.07
N LEU A 106 18.71 8.04 11.90
CA LEU A 106 17.64 8.03 12.91
C LEU A 106 16.63 6.91 12.68
N GLY A 107 16.47 6.50 11.43
CA GLY A 107 15.51 5.52 10.98
C GLY A 107 14.22 6.16 10.43
N ALA A 108 13.80 5.73 9.25
CA ALA A 108 12.54 6.17 8.66
C ALA A 108 11.33 5.81 9.55
N ASN A 109 11.39 4.70 10.28
CA ASN A 109 10.37 4.31 11.26
C ASN A 109 10.24 5.29 12.43
N ALA A 110 11.36 5.77 12.98
CA ALA A 110 11.37 6.81 14.02
C ALA A 110 10.78 8.13 13.48
N ILE A 111 11.27 8.57 12.34
CA ILE A 111 10.87 9.83 11.69
C ILE A 111 9.37 9.81 11.33
N LEU A 112 8.90 8.73 10.67
CA LEU A 112 7.51 8.61 10.28
C LEU A 112 6.56 8.57 11.48
N GLY A 113 6.92 7.86 12.55
CA GLY A 113 6.11 7.81 13.76
C GLY A 113 5.82 9.20 14.32
N VAL A 114 6.83 10.07 14.36
CA VAL A 114 6.68 11.46 14.82
C VAL A 114 5.89 12.31 13.83
N SER A 115 6.18 12.18 12.53
CA SER A 115 5.46 12.90 11.47
C SER A 115 3.95 12.61 11.50
N LEU A 116 3.56 11.33 11.66
CA LEU A 116 2.15 10.93 11.73
C LEU A 116 1.49 11.35 13.05
N ALA A 117 2.19 11.17 14.20
CA ALA A 117 1.65 11.59 15.49
C ALA A 117 1.36 13.09 15.52
N ALA A 118 2.22 13.92 14.90
CA ALA A 118 2.00 15.36 14.78
C ALA A 118 0.75 15.68 13.94
N ALA A 119 0.55 15.01 12.80
CA ALA A 119 -0.65 15.19 11.98
C ALA A 119 -1.93 14.86 12.75
N HIS A 120 -1.93 13.73 13.47
CA HIS A 120 -3.06 13.33 14.32
C HIS A 120 -3.31 14.34 15.44
N ALA A 121 -2.27 14.79 16.14
CA ALA A 121 -2.38 15.76 17.22
C ALA A 121 -2.92 17.10 16.71
N ALA A 122 -2.39 17.59 15.60
CA ALA A 122 -2.84 18.85 15.00
C ALA A 122 -4.30 18.77 14.52
N ALA A 123 -4.72 17.66 13.91
CA ALA A 123 -6.10 17.44 13.50
C ALA A 123 -7.06 17.46 14.71
N GLN A 124 -6.73 16.75 15.79
CA GLN A 124 -7.52 16.71 17.02
C GLN A 124 -7.59 18.09 17.70
N SER A 125 -6.46 18.80 17.79
CA SER A 125 -6.42 20.17 18.33
C SER A 125 -7.27 21.14 17.50
N ALA A 126 -7.36 20.95 16.19
CA ALA A 126 -8.22 21.72 15.31
C ALA A 126 -9.70 21.28 15.36
N GLY A 127 -10.03 20.18 16.06
CA GLY A 127 -11.39 19.62 16.11
C GLY A 127 -11.87 19.04 14.77
N LEU A 128 -10.94 18.58 13.92
CA LEU A 128 -11.22 18.02 12.60
C LEU A 128 -10.85 16.54 12.53
N PRO A 129 -11.59 15.72 11.77
CA PRO A 129 -11.12 14.39 11.42
C PRO A 129 -9.86 14.49 10.54
N LEU A 130 -8.98 13.48 10.62
CA LEU A 130 -7.66 13.55 9.99
C LEU A 130 -7.74 13.77 8.48
N TYR A 131 -8.64 13.05 7.78
CA TYR A 131 -8.79 13.20 6.33
C TYR A 131 -9.15 14.62 5.91
N GLN A 132 -10.00 15.29 6.69
CA GLN A 132 -10.43 16.67 6.42
C GLN A 132 -9.35 17.69 6.79
N TYR A 133 -8.63 17.46 7.90
CA TYR A 133 -7.50 18.30 8.28
C TYR A 133 -6.41 18.31 7.22
N LEU A 134 -6.07 17.12 6.69
CA LEU A 134 -5.00 16.97 5.69
C LEU A 134 -5.42 17.38 4.28
N GLY A 135 -6.64 17.06 3.87
CA GLY A 135 -7.13 17.25 2.49
C GLY A 135 -7.99 18.51 2.30
N GLY A 136 -8.39 19.16 3.39
CA GLY A 136 -9.26 20.34 3.36
C GLY A 136 -10.67 20.00 2.86
N VAL A 137 -11.37 21.03 2.41
CA VAL A 137 -12.79 20.94 1.98
C VAL A 137 -13.01 20.06 0.75
N ASN A 138 -11.96 19.70 0.03
CA ASN A 138 -12.06 18.87 -1.17
C ASN A 138 -11.81 17.38 -0.91
N ALA A 139 -11.58 16.96 0.33
CA ALA A 139 -11.37 15.56 0.72
C ALA A 139 -12.73 14.85 0.83
N HIS A 140 -13.18 14.20 -0.26
CA HIS A 140 -14.50 13.56 -0.32
C HIS A 140 -14.57 12.31 -1.22
N ASN A 141 -13.45 11.90 -1.82
CA ASN A 141 -13.39 10.69 -2.64
C ASN A 141 -13.04 9.47 -1.80
N LEU A 142 -13.99 8.54 -1.66
CA LEU A 142 -13.74 7.21 -1.13
C LEU A 142 -12.99 6.37 -2.18
N PRO A 143 -11.86 5.75 -1.82
CA PRO A 143 -11.05 4.99 -2.77
C PRO A 143 -11.71 3.66 -3.16
N VAL A 144 -11.48 3.20 -4.39
CA VAL A 144 -11.75 1.81 -4.79
C VAL A 144 -10.74 0.90 -4.08
N PRO A 145 -11.20 -0.07 -3.28
CA PRO A 145 -10.29 -1.01 -2.64
C PRO A 145 -9.76 -2.04 -3.64
N MET A 146 -8.45 -2.29 -3.56
CA MET A 146 -7.76 -3.40 -4.20
C MET A 146 -7.54 -4.47 -3.13
N MET A 147 -8.47 -5.43 -3.03
CA MET A 147 -8.45 -6.41 -1.93
C MET A 147 -7.72 -7.66 -2.33
N ASN A 148 -6.57 -7.91 -1.69
CA ASN A 148 -5.78 -9.11 -1.87
C ASN A 148 -6.49 -10.33 -1.28
N ILE A 149 -7.14 -11.14 -2.11
CA ILE A 149 -7.88 -12.33 -1.69
C ILE A 149 -7.17 -13.66 -1.95
N MET A 150 -6.06 -13.62 -2.71
CA MET A 150 -5.19 -14.77 -2.91
C MET A 150 -3.73 -14.35 -2.89
N ASN A 151 -2.95 -14.98 -2.01
CA ASN A 151 -1.53 -14.73 -1.80
C ASN A 151 -0.66 -15.80 -2.47
N GLY A 152 0.49 -15.36 -2.98
CA GLY A 152 1.58 -16.19 -3.46
C GLY A 152 2.94 -15.54 -3.15
N GLY A 153 3.97 -15.90 -3.87
CA GLY A 153 5.31 -15.33 -3.73
C GLY A 153 5.80 -15.29 -2.27
N ALA A 154 6.40 -14.18 -1.86
CA ALA A 154 6.89 -13.99 -0.49
C ALA A 154 5.79 -13.91 0.59
N HIS A 155 4.52 -13.73 0.20
CA HIS A 155 3.39 -13.59 1.12
C HIS A 155 2.74 -14.92 1.52
N ALA A 156 3.15 -16.05 0.92
CA ALA A 156 2.56 -17.37 1.18
C ALA A 156 3.54 -18.52 0.94
N ASP A 157 3.44 -19.56 1.75
CA ASP A 157 4.17 -20.81 1.54
C ASP A 157 3.35 -21.74 0.61
N ASN A 158 3.38 -21.43 -0.69
CA ASN A 158 2.71 -22.17 -1.75
C ASN A 158 3.49 -22.09 -3.07
N ASN A 159 2.92 -22.62 -4.16
CA ASN A 159 3.57 -22.65 -5.48
C ASN A 159 3.07 -21.57 -6.46
N VAL A 160 2.35 -20.55 -6.00
CA VAL A 160 1.92 -19.42 -6.82
C VAL A 160 2.99 -18.34 -6.78
N ASP A 161 3.54 -17.95 -7.93
CA ASP A 161 4.63 -16.95 -8.00
C ASP A 161 4.11 -15.52 -7.92
N ILE A 162 2.92 -15.24 -8.51
CA ILE A 162 2.27 -13.92 -8.42
C ILE A 162 1.94 -13.64 -6.95
N GLN A 163 2.55 -12.60 -6.39
CA GLN A 163 2.52 -12.34 -4.96
C GLN A 163 1.12 -12.02 -4.44
N GLU A 164 0.33 -11.25 -5.21
CA GLU A 164 -1.02 -10.87 -4.84
C GLU A 164 -1.96 -10.93 -6.05
N SER A 165 -3.13 -11.56 -5.82
CA SER A 165 -4.23 -11.52 -6.76
C SER A 165 -5.43 -10.87 -6.07
N MET A 166 -5.81 -9.70 -6.61
CA MET A 166 -6.73 -8.77 -5.96
C MET A 166 -8.03 -8.62 -6.75
N ILE A 167 -9.11 -8.29 -6.05
CA ILE A 167 -10.40 -7.88 -6.63
C ILE A 167 -10.63 -6.39 -6.38
N MET A 168 -11.30 -5.74 -7.34
CA MET A 168 -11.67 -4.33 -7.28
C MET A 168 -13.16 -4.17 -7.65
N PRO A 169 -14.02 -3.71 -6.72
CA PRO A 169 -15.47 -3.61 -6.92
C PRO A 169 -15.86 -2.31 -7.63
N VAL A 170 -15.44 -2.16 -8.88
CA VAL A 170 -15.61 -0.92 -9.68
C VAL A 170 -17.05 -0.62 -10.04
N GLY A 171 -17.95 -1.62 -10.01
CA GLY A 171 -19.38 -1.46 -10.27
C GLY A 171 -20.20 -1.08 -9.04
N ALA A 172 -19.57 -0.93 -7.86
CA ALA A 172 -20.27 -0.56 -6.63
C ALA A 172 -20.72 0.93 -6.69
N PRO A 173 -21.91 1.24 -6.15
CA PRO A 173 -22.41 2.62 -6.12
C PRO A 173 -21.77 3.49 -5.03
N ASN A 174 -21.21 2.89 -3.99
CA ASN A 174 -20.60 3.54 -2.85
C ASN A 174 -19.62 2.59 -2.14
N PHE A 175 -18.87 3.08 -1.15
CA PHE A 175 -17.84 2.28 -0.49
C PHE A 175 -18.44 1.15 0.36
N ARG A 176 -19.57 1.38 1.03
CA ARG A 176 -20.27 0.34 1.83
C ARG A 176 -20.63 -0.86 0.97
N GLU A 177 -21.20 -0.65 -0.21
CA GLU A 177 -21.55 -1.71 -1.14
C GLU A 177 -20.28 -2.36 -1.73
N ALA A 178 -19.24 -1.58 -2.01
CA ALA A 178 -17.96 -2.10 -2.43
C ALA A 178 -17.36 -3.10 -1.44
N LEU A 179 -17.36 -2.74 -0.15
CA LEU A 179 -16.88 -3.62 0.92
C LEU A 179 -17.74 -4.88 1.05
N ARG A 180 -19.08 -4.76 0.96
CA ARG A 180 -19.99 -5.90 0.98
C ARG A 180 -19.70 -6.88 -0.18
N MET A 181 -19.62 -6.37 -1.41
CA MET A 181 -19.31 -7.16 -2.59
C MET A 181 -18.00 -7.95 -2.43
N CYS A 182 -16.94 -7.30 -1.99
CA CYS A 182 -15.66 -7.97 -1.76
C CYS A 182 -15.72 -9.03 -0.66
N ALA A 183 -16.43 -8.78 0.43
CA ALA A 183 -16.60 -9.76 1.51
C ALA A 183 -17.38 -11.00 1.03
N GLU A 184 -18.43 -10.81 0.24
CA GLU A 184 -19.22 -11.90 -0.35
C GLU A 184 -18.37 -12.75 -1.31
N VAL A 185 -17.56 -12.11 -2.18
CA VAL A 185 -16.63 -12.82 -3.08
C VAL A 185 -15.56 -13.57 -2.28
N TYR A 186 -15.00 -12.97 -1.23
CA TYR A 186 -14.02 -13.63 -0.37
C TYR A 186 -14.59 -14.91 0.28
N HIS A 187 -15.84 -14.87 0.77
CA HIS A 187 -16.51 -16.05 1.31
C HIS A 187 -16.85 -17.08 0.23
N ALA A 188 -17.25 -16.63 -0.97
CA ALA A 188 -17.48 -17.51 -2.11
C ALA A 188 -16.18 -18.21 -2.53
N LEU A 189 -15.04 -17.48 -2.58
CA LEU A 189 -13.72 -18.04 -2.88
C LEU A 189 -13.33 -19.14 -1.89
N LYS A 190 -13.57 -18.93 -0.59
CA LYS A 190 -13.35 -19.96 0.42
C LYS A 190 -14.13 -21.25 0.13
N ASN A 191 -15.38 -21.11 -0.30
CA ASN A 191 -16.22 -22.25 -0.63
C ASN A 191 -15.78 -22.96 -1.92
N VAL A 192 -15.35 -22.20 -2.94
CA VAL A 192 -14.79 -22.73 -4.19
C VAL A 192 -13.52 -23.54 -3.90
N LEU A 193 -12.59 -23.00 -3.12
CA LEU A 193 -11.36 -23.68 -2.72
C LEU A 193 -11.64 -24.98 -1.97
N LYS A 194 -12.54 -24.95 -1.00
CA LYS A 194 -12.98 -26.16 -0.27
C LYS A 194 -13.58 -27.21 -1.17
N ALA A 195 -14.45 -26.82 -2.12
CA ALA A 195 -15.08 -27.74 -3.06
C ALA A 195 -14.06 -28.42 -3.99
N LYS A 196 -12.93 -27.73 -4.27
CA LYS A 196 -11.81 -28.26 -5.05
C LYS A 196 -10.80 -29.07 -4.19
N GLY A 197 -11.04 -29.18 -2.87
CA GLY A 197 -10.11 -29.85 -1.92
C GLY A 197 -8.82 -29.06 -1.67
N LEU A 198 -8.82 -27.74 -1.94
CA LEU A 198 -7.67 -26.86 -1.78
C LEU A 198 -7.61 -26.23 -0.37
N SER A 199 -6.41 -25.80 0.04
CA SER A 199 -6.20 -25.12 1.31
C SER A 199 -6.97 -23.79 1.38
N THR A 200 -7.54 -23.52 2.55
CA THR A 200 -8.12 -22.21 2.89
C THR A 200 -7.35 -21.51 4.01
N ALA A 201 -6.10 -21.90 4.23
CA ALA A 201 -5.16 -21.13 5.04
C ALA A 201 -4.90 -19.77 4.36
N ILE A 202 -4.59 -18.77 5.17
CA ILE A 202 -4.39 -17.39 4.71
C ILE A 202 -2.93 -16.98 4.88
N GLY A 203 -2.47 -16.14 3.96
CA GLY A 203 -1.15 -15.48 4.03
C GLY A 203 -1.13 -14.25 4.94
N ASP A 204 -0.02 -13.53 4.89
CA ASP A 204 0.25 -12.35 5.76
C ASP A 204 -0.78 -11.24 5.61
N GLU A 205 -1.39 -11.10 4.44
CA GLU A 205 -2.36 -10.05 4.13
C GLU A 205 -3.82 -10.51 4.15
N GLY A 206 -4.06 -11.77 4.57
CA GLY A 206 -5.39 -12.34 4.74
C GLY A 206 -5.97 -13.02 3.50
N GLY A 207 -5.29 -12.97 2.34
CA GLY A 207 -5.65 -13.75 1.15
C GLY A 207 -5.42 -15.24 1.34
N PHE A 208 -6.20 -16.10 0.65
CA PHE A 208 -6.00 -17.54 0.69
C PHE A 208 -4.71 -17.94 0.00
N ALA A 209 -4.08 -19.00 0.47
CA ALA A 209 -2.77 -19.47 0.01
C ALA A 209 -2.80 -20.95 -0.43
N PRO A 210 -3.63 -21.35 -1.42
CA PRO A 210 -3.62 -22.71 -1.92
C PRO A 210 -2.43 -22.97 -2.84
N ASN A 211 -2.04 -24.26 -3.00
CA ASN A 211 -1.27 -24.68 -4.15
C ASN A 211 -2.19 -24.80 -5.37
N LEU A 212 -1.77 -24.25 -6.50
CA LEU A 212 -2.52 -24.23 -7.75
C LEU A 212 -1.70 -24.87 -8.90
N PRO A 213 -2.37 -25.33 -9.98
CA PRO A 213 -1.68 -25.93 -11.12
C PRO A 213 -0.78 -24.97 -11.91
N SER A 214 -1.07 -23.65 -11.85
CA SER A 214 -0.33 -22.59 -12.54
C SER A 214 -0.65 -21.24 -11.89
N ASN A 215 0.08 -20.20 -12.26
CA ASN A 215 -0.23 -18.82 -11.85
C ASN A 215 -1.58 -18.34 -12.43
N GLU A 216 -1.91 -18.73 -13.67
CA GLU A 216 -3.17 -18.41 -14.32
C GLU A 216 -4.38 -19.00 -13.58
N ALA A 217 -4.24 -20.19 -12.97
CA ALA A 217 -5.30 -20.83 -12.21
C ALA A 217 -5.81 -19.98 -11.03
N ALA A 218 -5.01 -19.05 -10.51
CA ALA A 218 -5.45 -18.10 -9.50
C ALA A 218 -6.55 -17.18 -10.06
N MET A 219 -6.40 -16.68 -11.29
CA MET A 219 -7.39 -15.82 -11.94
C MET A 219 -8.69 -16.58 -12.23
N GLU A 220 -8.58 -17.84 -12.69
CA GLU A 220 -9.74 -18.71 -12.94
C GLU A 220 -10.59 -18.92 -11.69
N VAL A 221 -9.95 -19.27 -10.56
CA VAL A 221 -10.65 -19.56 -9.30
C VAL A 221 -11.29 -18.30 -8.72
N ILE A 222 -10.64 -17.13 -8.87
CA ILE A 222 -11.22 -15.86 -8.45
C ILE A 222 -12.43 -15.50 -9.32
N CYS A 223 -12.35 -15.64 -10.65
CA CYS A 223 -13.49 -15.39 -11.54
C CYS A 223 -14.66 -16.31 -11.22
N GLU A 224 -14.41 -17.61 -10.96
CA GLU A 224 -15.45 -18.55 -10.50
C GLU A 224 -16.10 -18.08 -9.19
N ALA A 225 -15.30 -17.54 -8.26
CA ALA A 225 -15.82 -17.03 -6.99
C ALA A 225 -16.68 -15.77 -7.17
N ILE A 226 -16.29 -14.85 -8.07
CA ILE A 226 -17.08 -13.66 -8.41
C ILE A 226 -18.46 -14.06 -8.94
N GLU A 227 -18.51 -15.00 -9.90
CA GLU A 227 -19.77 -15.50 -10.45
C GLU A 227 -20.65 -16.22 -9.41
N LYS A 228 -20.03 -17.04 -8.55
CA LYS A 228 -20.73 -17.72 -7.46
C LYS A 228 -21.26 -16.78 -6.38
N ALA A 229 -20.64 -15.62 -6.21
CA ALA A 229 -21.16 -14.56 -5.35
C ALA A 229 -22.31 -13.76 -6.01
N GLY A 230 -22.62 -14.02 -7.28
CA GLY A 230 -23.71 -13.36 -8.03
C GLY A 230 -23.28 -12.07 -8.74
N TYR A 231 -21.98 -11.84 -8.90
CA TYR A 231 -21.44 -10.68 -9.61
C TYR A 231 -20.87 -11.05 -10.97
N THR A 232 -20.75 -10.05 -11.84
CA THR A 232 -20.20 -10.22 -13.19
C THR A 232 -18.74 -9.74 -13.21
N ALA A 233 -17.80 -10.67 -13.48
CA ALA A 233 -16.41 -10.34 -13.72
C ALA A 233 -16.25 -9.40 -14.93
N GLY A 234 -15.45 -8.35 -14.78
CA GLY A 234 -15.26 -7.33 -15.82
C GLY A 234 -16.27 -6.18 -15.79
N LYS A 235 -17.38 -6.32 -15.08
CA LYS A 235 -18.43 -5.29 -14.96
C LYS A 235 -18.59 -4.80 -13.54
N ASP A 236 -18.94 -5.70 -12.62
CA ASP A 236 -19.15 -5.36 -11.22
C ASP A 236 -17.83 -5.39 -10.45
N ILE A 237 -17.00 -6.40 -10.72
CA ILE A 237 -15.70 -6.63 -10.12
C ILE A 237 -14.68 -6.92 -11.21
N VAL A 238 -13.52 -6.29 -11.10
CA VAL A 238 -12.36 -6.53 -11.95
C VAL A 238 -11.19 -7.02 -11.10
N LEU A 239 -10.12 -7.46 -11.76
CA LEU A 239 -8.94 -8.02 -11.13
C LEU A 239 -7.76 -7.04 -11.20
N SER A 240 -6.86 -7.18 -10.25
CA SER A 240 -5.53 -6.61 -10.29
C SER A 240 -4.51 -7.59 -9.70
N THR A 241 -3.25 -7.45 -10.10
CA THR A 241 -2.17 -8.30 -9.63
C THR A 241 -1.00 -7.46 -9.14
N ASP A 242 -0.31 -7.97 -8.12
CA ASP A 242 1.05 -7.56 -7.78
C ASP A 242 1.97 -8.78 -8.04
N VAL A 243 2.91 -8.60 -8.95
CA VAL A 243 3.80 -9.68 -9.37
C VAL A 243 5.05 -9.74 -8.51
N ALA A 244 5.48 -8.59 -7.97
CA ALA A 244 6.75 -8.44 -7.26
C ALA A 244 7.92 -9.04 -8.06
N ALA A 245 8.01 -8.69 -9.35
CA ALA A 245 8.88 -9.39 -10.30
C ALA A 245 10.37 -9.29 -9.97
N SER A 246 10.80 -8.34 -9.14
CA SER A 246 12.18 -8.30 -8.62
C SER A 246 12.54 -9.56 -7.85
N GLU A 247 11.60 -10.17 -7.14
CA GLU A 247 11.79 -11.43 -6.39
C GLU A 247 11.93 -12.65 -7.31
N LEU A 248 11.42 -12.55 -8.54
CA LEU A 248 11.49 -13.62 -9.54
C LEU A 248 12.73 -13.57 -10.42
N LEU A 249 13.46 -12.44 -10.40
CA LEU A 249 14.60 -12.19 -11.27
C LEU A 249 15.84 -12.91 -10.75
N GLY A 250 16.34 -13.86 -11.54
CA GLY A 250 17.57 -14.59 -11.24
C GLY A 250 18.83 -13.84 -11.69
N ASP A 251 19.99 -14.32 -11.19
CA ASP A 251 21.31 -13.79 -11.60
C ASP A 251 21.61 -14.00 -13.10
N ASP A 252 20.85 -14.87 -13.76
CA ASP A 252 20.92 -15.13 -15.20
C ASP A 252 20.13 -14.11 -16.04
N GLY A 253 19.46 -13.17 -15.39
CA GLY A 253 18.63 -12.14 -16.02
C GLY A 253 17.27 -12.64 -16.51
N LEU A 254 16.84 -13.82 -16.06
CA LEU A 254 15.52 -14.38 -16.37
C LEU A 254 14.61 -14.33 -15.15
N TYR A 255 13.31 -14.20 -15.40
CA TYR A 255 12.25 -14.29 -14.39
C TYR A 255 11.85 -15.76 -14.22
N HIS A 256 12.06 -16.31 -13.04
CA HIS A 256 11.79 -17.72 -12.73
C HIS A 256 10.41 -17.89 -12.10
N LEU A 257 9.47 -18.42 -12.89
CA LEU A 257 8.12 -18.76 -12.44
C LEU A 257 8.10 -20.25 -12.06
N ALA A 258 8.35 -20.56 -10.81
CA ALA A 258 8.45 -21.92 -10.31
C ALA A 258 7.13 -22.68 -10.44
N GLY A 259 5.99 -22.01 -10.19
CA GLY A 259 4.65 -22.56 -10.32
C GLY A 259 4.27 -22.94 -11.76
N ASP A 260 4.83 -22.25 -12.75
CA ASP A 260 4.62 -22.53 -14.16
C ASP A 260 5.77 -23.37 -14.76
N HIS A 261 6.80 -23.72 -13.98
CA HIS A 261 8.01 -24.41 -14.42
C HIS A 261 8.70 -23.71 -15.62
N ALA A 262 8.73 -22.37 -15.60
CA ALA A 262 9.21 -21.54 -16.69
C ALA A 262 10.24 -20.50 -16.22
N ALA A 263 11.20 -20.21 -17.11
CA ALA A 263 12.07 -19.04 -17.00
C ALA A 263 11.81 -18.13 -18.20
N LYS A 264 11.62 -16.85 -17.98
CA LYS A 264 11.17 -15.89 -18.98
C LYS A 264 12.08 -14.67 -19.05
N THR A 265 12.33 -14.18 -20.25
CA THR A 265 12.90 -12.86 -20.47
C THR A 265 11.86 -11.76 -20.15
N ALA A 266 12.26 -10.49 -20.05
CA ALA A 266 11.33 -9.38 -19.88
C ALA A 266 10.26 -9.33 -20.99
N GLU A 267 10.62 -9.63 -22.24
CA GLU A 267 9.70 -9.67 -23.37
C GLU A 267 8.65 -10.80 -23.21
N GLU A 268 9.08 -11.99 -22.80
CA GLU A 268 8.18 -13.12 -22.55
C GLU A 268 7.30 -12.90 -21.30
N MET A 269 7.75 -12.10 -20.32
CA MET A 269 6.89 -11.65 -19.22
C MET A 269 5.79 -10.70 -19.72
N ILE A 270 6.14 -9.77 -20.63
CA ILE A 270 5.15 -8.89 -21.27
C ILE A 270 4.12 -9.72 -22.06
N ASP A 271 4.56 -10.73 -22.82
CA ASP A 271 3.67 -11.65 -23.55
C ASP A 271 2.73 -12.40 -22.59
N PHE A 272 3.25 -12.85 -21.45
CA PHE A 272 2.47 -13.51 -20.40
C PHE A 272 1.39 -12.57 -19.83
N TYR A 273 1.74 -11.32 -19.53
CA TYR A 273 0.74 -10.34 -19.07
C TYR A 273 -0.30 -10.01 -20.13
N GLU A 274 0.12 -9.87 -21.41
CA GLU A 274 -0.83 -9.65 -22.50
C GLU A 274 -1.83 -10.79 -22.61
N HIS A 275 -1.36 -12.04 -22.53
CA HIS A 275 -2.24 -13.20 -22.47
C HIS A 275 -3.23 -13.12 -21.31
N LEU A 276 -2.76 -12.85 -20.08
CA LEU A 276 -3.64 -12.78 -18.91
C LEU A 276 -4.70 -11.68 -19.03
N ILE A 277 -4.34 -10.48 -19.50
CA ILE A 277 -5.31 -9.38 -19.65
C ILE A 277 -6.30 -9.60 -20.80
N ASP A 278 -5.97 -10.44 -21.78
CA ASP A 278 -6.88 -10.81 -22.86
C ASP A 278 -7.88 -11.90 -22.43
N GLN A 279 -7.53 -12.73 -21.43
CA GLN A 279 -8.40 -13.81 -20.93
C GLN A 279 -9.22 -13.39 -19.70
N TYR A 280 -8.68 -12.53 -18.84
CA TYR A 280 -9.27 -12.15 -17.55
C TYR A 280 -9.48 -10.64 -17.45
N PRO A 281 -10.43 -10.18 -16.63
CA PRO A 281 -10.72 -8.75 -16.47
C PRO A 281 -9.70 -8.04 -15.57
N ILE A 282 -8.40 -8.20 -15.87
CA ILE A 282 -7.31 -7.54 -15.16
C ILE A 282 -7.17 -6.12 -15.68
N ILE A 283 -7.24 -5.12 -14.79
CA ILE A 283 -7.10 -3.69 -15.15
C ILE A 283 -5.86 -3.04 -14.55
N SER A 284 -5.14 -3.74 -13.67
CA SER A 284 -3.94 -3.20 -13.01
C SER A 284 -2.92 -4.31 -12.79
N ILE A 285 -1.66 -4.03 -13.12
CA ILE A 285 -0.50 -4.87 -12.85
C ILE A 285 0.52 -4.03 -12.10
N GLU A 286 0.92 -4.48 -10.93
CA GLU A 286 1.95 -3.88 -10.08
C GLU A 286 3.25 -4.66 -10.21
N ASP A 287 4.36 -3.94 -10.28
CA ASP A 287 5.74 -4.45 -10.34
C ASP A 287 5.91 -5.64 -11.29
N GLY A 288 5.46 -5.45 -12.52
CA GLY A 288 5.49 -6.48 -13.55
C GLY A 288 6.89 -6.83 -14.06
N LEU A 289 7.91 -6.02 -13.78
CA LEU A 289 9.33 -6.25 -14.11
C LEU A 289 10.21 -5.75 -12.96
N GLY A 290 11.49 -6.16 -12.97
CA GLY A 290 12.47 -5.79 -11.94
C GLY A 290 12.63 -4.26 -11.79
N GLU A 291 12.93 -3.82 -10.57
CA GLU A 291 12.96 -2.41 -10.15
C GLU A 291 14.03 -1.54 -10.84
N GLU A 292 15.02 -2.15 -11.49
CA GLU A 292 16.06 -1.47 -12.27
C GLU A 292 15.98 -1.75 -13.78
N ASP A 293 15.01 -2.55 -14.24
CA ASP A 293 14.81 -2.81 -15.67
C ASP A 293 13.98 -1.70 -16.35
N TRP A 294 14.52 -0.48 -16.36
CA TRP A 294 13.86 0.70 -16.95
C TRP A 294 13.54 0.54 -18.44
N GLU A 295 14.36 -0.20 -19.19
CA GLU A 295 14.13 -0.49 -20.61
C GLU A 295 12.98 -1.48 -20.81
N GLY A 296 12.94 -2.54 -20.00
CA GLY A 296 11.83 -3.48 -19.98
C GLY A 296 10.52 -2.80 -19.59
N TRP A 297 10.55 -1.97 -18.54
CA TRP A 297 9.40 -1.17 -18.12
C TRP A 297 8.89 -0.21 -19.20
N LYS A 298 9.81 0.37 -20.00
CA LYS A 298 9.41 1.20 -21.15
C LYS A 298 8.65 0.38 -22.19
N LYS A 299 9.15 -0.81 -22.55
CA LYS A 299 8.47 -1.73 -23.47
C LYS A 299 7.11 -2.19 -22.94
N LEU A 300 7.05 -2.56 -21.65
CA LEU A 300 5.82 -2.93 -20.96
C LEU A 300 4.79 -1.80 -21.06
N THR A 301 5.21 -0.56 -20.79
CA THR A 301 4.34 0.60 -20.81
C THR A 301 3.84 0.91 -22.23
N ASP A 302 4.72 0.86 -23.23
CA ASP A 302 4.34 1.11 -24.62
C ASP A 302 3.33 0.08 -25.13
N ARG A 303 3.46 -1.18 -24.69
CA ARG A 303 2.60 -2.27 -25.14
C ARG A 303 1.28 -2.36 -24.39
N LEU A 304 1.30 -2.23 -23.07
CA LEU A 304 0.14 -2.50 -22.21
C LEU A 304 -0.41 -1.26 -21.48
N GLY A 305 0.33 -0.17 -21.39
CA GLY A 305 -0.05 1.00 -20.59
C GLY A 305 -1.34 1.70 -21.05
N SER A 306 -1.75 1.54 -22.30
CA SER A 306 -3.07 2.01 -22.78
C SER A 306 -4.23 1.09 -22.36
N LYS A 307 -3.93 -0.20 -22.13
CA LYS A 307 -4.92 -1.23 -21.79
C LYS A 307 -5.15 -1.34 -20.28
N VAL A 308 -4.07 -1.26 -19.48
CA VAL A 308 -4.08 -1.48 -18.03
C VAL A 308 -3.33 -0.39 -17.27
N GLN A 309 -3.61 -0.27 -15.98
CA GLN A 309 -2.79 0.46 -15.04
C GLN A 309 -1.52 -0.32 -14.76
N LEU A 310 -0.37 0.33 -14.86
CA LEU A 310 0.94 -0.23 -14.54
C LEU A 310 1.49 0.52 -13.33
N VAL A 311 1.51 -0.16 -12.20
CA VAL A 311 1.87 0.43 -10.90
C VAL A 311 3.34 0.13 -10.60
N GLY A 312 4.12 1.15 -10.30
CA GLY A 312 5.46 0.98 -9.76
C GLY A 312 5.43 1.07 -8.23
N ASP A 313 5.77 -0.03 -7.55
CA ASP A 313 6.07 -0.10 -6.12
C ASP A 313 7.59 -0.01 -5.91
N ASP A 314 8.32 -1.11 -6.05
CA ASP A 314 9.79 -1.12 -5.91
C ASP A 314 10.48 -0.24 -6.96
N LEU A 315 9.86 -0.09 -8.14
CA LEU A 315 10.34 0.83 -9.17
C LEU A 315 10.47 2.27 -8.67
N PHE A 316 9.51 2.76 -7.87
CA PHE A 316 9.43 4.16 -7.45
C PHE A 316 9.67 4.39 -5.96
N VAL A 317 9.40 3.41 -5.11
CA VAL A 317 9.55 3.44 -3.63
C VAL A 317 9.04 4.74 -2.99
N THR A 318 7.89 5.26 -3.48
CA THR A 318 7.32 6.53 -3.01
C THR A 318 8.29 7.73 -3.13
N ASN A 319 9.34 7.60 -3.93
CA ASN A 319 10.43 8.57 -4.05
C ASN A 319 10.25 9.49 -5.27
N THR A 320 10.18 10.80 -5.04
CA THR A 320 9.95 11.79 -6.09
C THR A 320 11.06 11.84 -7.15
N LYS A 321 12.30 11.51 -6.82
CA LYS A 321 13.42 11.45 -7.78
C LYS A 321 13.22 10.29 -8.76
N ARG A 322 12.89 9.09 -8.24
CA ARG A 322 12.62 7.91 -9.07
C ARG A 322 11.34 8.07 -9.88
N LEU A 323 10.27 8.62 -9.27
CA LEU A 323 9.04 8.94 -9.98
C LEU A 323 9.28 9.94 -11.11
N SER A 324 10.03 11.01 -10.86
CA SER A 324 10.40 12.00 -11.89
C SER A 324 11.16 11.35 -13.06
N LYS A 325 12.09 10.43 -12.79
CA LYS A 325 12.78 9.65 -13.84
C LYS A 325 11.78 8.86 -14.67
N GLY A 326 10.86 8.13 -14.04
CA GLY A 326 9.83 7.34 -14.73
C GLY A 326 8.92 8.20 -15.60
N ILE A 327 8.46 9.34 -15.08
CA ILE A 327 7.63 10.29 -15.83
C ILE A 327 8.38 10.80 -17.08
N HIS A 328 9.64 11.20 -16.96
CA HIS A 328 10.43 11.67 -18.09
C HIS A 328 10.69 10.58 -19.14
N MET A 329 10.83 9.33 -18.73
CA MET A 329 11.01 8.19 -19.63
C MET A 329 9.70 7.67 -20.21
N GLY A 330 8.53 8.08 -19.66
CA GLY A 330 7.22 7.53 -20.03
C GLY A 330 7.08 6.07 -19.60
N VAL A 331 7.48 5.77 -18.38
CA VAL A 331 7.50 4.44 -17.77
C VAL A 331 6.43 4.34 -16.70
N ALA A 332 5.64 3.26 -16.69
CA ALA A 332 4.46 3.06 -15.85
C ALA A 332 3.36 4.11 -16.12
N ASN A 333 2.29 4.12 -15.35
CA ASN A 333 1.24 5.14 -15.35
C ASN A 333 0.54 5.27 -13.99
N SER A 334 1.11 4.64 -12.98
CA SER A 334 0.64 4.67 -11.59
C SER A 334 1.81 4.47 -10.63
N ILE A 335 1.68 4.96 -9.41
CA ILE A 335 2.62 4.74 -8.31
C ILE A 335 1.91 4.11 -7.13
N LEU A 336 2.55 3.14 -6.48
CA LEU A 336 2.17 2.69 -5.15
C LEU A 336 2.77 3.63 -4.10
N ILE A 337 2.00 3.98 -3.09
CA ILE A 337 2.39 4.92 -2.04
C ILE A 337 2.43 4.19 -0.70
N LYS A 338 3.62 4.01 -0.18
CA LYS A 338 3.89 3.45 1.14
C LYS A 338 4.64 4.49 1.99
N LEU A 339 4.03 4.98 3.05
CA LEU A 339 4.55 6.11 3.83
C LEU A 339 5.95 5.83 4.39
N ASN A 340 6.18 4.60 4.83
CA ASN A 340 7.47 4.23 5.43
C ASN A 340 8.60 4.02 4.41
N GLN A 341 8.29 3.88 3.10
CA GLN A 341 9.32 3.85 2.04
C GLN A 341 10.05 5.18 1.88
N ILE A 342 9.41 6.29 2.29
CA ILE A 342 9.98 7.63 2.20
C ILE A 342 10.17 8.29 3.58
N GLY A 343 9.28 8.03 4.54
CA GLY A 343 9.47 8.30 5.97
C GLY A 343 8.91 9.62 6.50
N THR A 344 8.26 10.46 5.70
CA THR A 344 7.50 11.62 6.18
C THR A 344 6.16 11.79 5.44
N LEU A 345 5.20 12.42 6.09
CA LEU A 345 3.94 12.77 5.48
C LEU A 345 4.12 13.81 4.36
N THR A 346 4.99 14.78 4.54
CA THR A 346 5.30 15.82 3.54
C THR A 346 5.83 15.21 2.24
N GLU A 347 6.83 14.34 2.30
CA GLU A 347 7.41 13.69 1.11
C GLU A 347 6.39 12.75 0.44
N THR A 348 5.55 12.07 1.24
CA THR A 348 4.44 11.26 0.73
C THR A 348 3.46 12.08 -0.10
N PHE A 349 3.06 13.25 0.39
CA PHE A 349 2.16 14.16 -0.32
C PHE A 349 2.80 14.70 -1.59
N GLU A 350 4.10 15.01 -1.56
CA GLU A 350 4.84 15.46 -2.74
C GLU A 350 4.88 14.39 -3.83
N ALA A 351 5.06 13.12 -3.47
CA ALA A 351 5.04 12.01 -4.42
C ALA A 351 3.65 11.85 -5.07
N VAL A 352 2.57 11.86 -4.27
CA VAL A 352 1.20 11.76 -4.79
C VAL A 352 0.86 12.94 -5.70
N GLN A 353 1.17 14.16 -5.29
CA GLN A 353 0.90 15.35 -6.09
C GLN A 353 1.71 15.36 -7.40
N MET A 354 2.96 14.91 -7.38
CA MET A 354 3.79 14.79 -8.58
C MET A 354 3.17 13.79 -9.56
N ALA A 355 2.75 12.61 -9.08
CA ALA A 355 2.07 11.60 -9.87
C ALA A 355 0.80 12.16 -10.54
N GLN A 356 -0.10 12.74 -9.73
CA GLN A 356 -1.37 13.27 -10.22
C GLN A 356 -1.19 14.39 -11.26
N ARG A 357 -0.22 15.30 -11.05
CA ARG A 357 0.10 16.38 -12.01
C ARG A 357 0.66 15.85 -13.33
N ALA A 358 1.30 14.68 -13.31
CA ALA A 358 1.81 14.01 -14.50
C ALA A 358 0.76 13.12 -15.20
N GLY A 359 -0.46 13.02 -14.65
CA GLY A 359 -1.52 12.15 -15.16
C GLY A 359 -1.38 10.68 -14.74
N TYR A 360 -0.50 10.40 -13.79
CA TYR A 360 -0.40 9.09 -13.14
C TYR A 360 -1.47 8.96 -12.06
N THR A 361 -1.95 7.74 -11.84
CA THR A 361 -2.74 7.42 -10.66
C THR A 361 -1.85 7.14 -9.47
N ALA A 362 -2.41 7.21 -8.26
CA ALA A 362 -1.74 6.83 -7.04
C ALA A 362 -2.59 5.81 -6.28
N VAL A 363 -1.96 4.80 -5.72
CA VAL A 363 -2.59 3.78 -4.89
C VAL A 363 -2.01 3.88 -3.50
N ILE A 364 -2.80 4.26 -2.51
CA ILE A 364 -2.34 4.27 -1.11
C ILE A 364 -2.28 2.84 -0.60
N SER A 365 -1.15 2.45 -0.02
CA SER A 365 -0.89 1.06 0.31
C SER A 365 -0.49 0.86 1.76
N HIS A 366 -0.89 -0.29 2.30
CA HIS A 366 -0.37 -0.88 3.52
C HIS A 366 1.03 -1.48 3.32
N ARG A 367 1.54 -2.13 4.37
CA ARG A 367 2.69 -3.04 4.30
C ARG A 367 2.28 -4.45 4.77
N SER A 368 3.15 -5.44 4.51
CA SER A 368 2.91 -6.82 4.99
C SER A 368 2.84 -6.92 6.51
N GLY A 369 3.66 -6.17 7.24
CA GLY A 369 3.59 -6.00 8.70
C GLY A 369 2.81 -4.75 9.07
N GLU A 370 1.54 -4.91 9.46
CA GLU A 370 0.64 -3.83 9.82
C GLU A 370 0.34 -3.77 11.31
N THR A 371 -0.19 -2.64 11.72
CA THR A 371 -0.72 -2.39 13.06
C THR A 371 -2.21 -2.08 13.00
N ALA A 372 -2.84 -1.76 14.13
CA ALA A 372 -4.21 -1.27 14.18
C ALA A 372 -4.37 0.18 13.70
N ASP A 373 -3.28 0.88 13.37
CA ASP A 373 -3.30 2.24 12.84
C ASP A 373 -4.07 2.30 11.52
N THR A 374 -4.88 3.35 11.33
CA THR A 374 -5.76 3.52 10.16
C THR A 374 -5.41 4.74 9.31
N THR A 375 -4.31 5.38 9.58
CA THR A 375 -3.89 6.65 8.94
C THR A 375 -3.94 6.61 7.42
N ILE A 376 -3.57 5.47 6.80
CA ILE A 376 -3.60 5.34 5.33
C ILE A 376 -5.02 5.44 4.74
N ALA A 377 -6.06 5.10 5.49
CA ALA A 377 -7.44 5.28 5.06
C ALA A 377 -7.80 6.77 4.97
N ASP A 378 -7.43 7.55 6.00
CA ASP A 378 -7.62 9.00 6.01
C ASP A 378 -6.81 9.69 4.91
N ILE A 379 -5.55 9.27 4.68
CA ILE A 379 -4.68 9.80 3.62
C ILE A 379 -5.25 9.51 2.22
N ALA A 380 -5.83 8.34 1.99
CA ALA A 380 -6.42 8.00 0.70
C ALA A 380 -7.56 8.95 0.34
N VAL A 381 -8.39 9.33 1.31
CA VAL A 381 -9.47 10.31 1.13
C VAL A 381 -8.92 11.74 1.07
N ALA A 382 -8.00 12.10 1.96
CA ALA A 382 -7.39 13.44 2.01
C ALA A 382 -6.77 13.85 0.67
N LEU A 383 -6.10 12.92 -0.02
CA LEU A 383 -5.43 13.18 -1.30
C LEU A 383 -6.30 12.87 -2.52
N ASN A 384 -7.56 12.46 -2.32
CA ASN A 384 -8.43 11.97 -3.38
C ASN A 384 -7.67 10.96 -4.30
N ALA A 385 -6.94 10.03 -3.70
CA ALA A 385 -6.08 9.10 -4.41
C ALA A 385 -6.88 8.18 -5.34
N GLY A 386 -8.12 7.87 -4.98
CA GLY A 386 -9.06 7.10 -5.76
C GLY A 386 -8.88 5.59 -5.64
N GLN A 387 -7.78 5.11 -5.05
CA GLN A 387 -7.49 3.70 -4.86
C GLN A 387 -6.77 3.46 -3.52
N ILE A 388 -7.04 2.31 -2.89
CA ILE A 388 -6.34 1.84 -1.69
C ILE A 388 -6.09 0.34 -1.77
N LYS A 389 -4.86 -0.08 -1.45
CA LYS A 389 -4.43 -1.47 -1.36
C LYS A 389 -4.11 -1.77 0.10
N THR A 390 -4.98 -2.53 0.80
CA THR A 390 -4.79 -2.77 2.24
C THR A 390 -5.23 -4.18 2.66
N GLY A 391 -4.96 -5.19 1.83
CA GLY A 391 -5.15 -6.60 2.12
C GLY A 391 -6.57 -7.11 1.90
N ALA A 392 -6.84 -8.31 2.38
CA ALA A 392 -8.14 -8.97 2.31
C ALA A 392 -9.16 -8.35 3.27
N PRO A 393 -10.48 -8.62 3.09
CA PRO A 393 -11.50 -8.29 4.10
C PRO A 393 -11.46 -9.27 5.29
N ALA A 394 -10.26 -9.56 5.77
CA ALA A 394 -9.94 -10.46 6.87
C ALA A 394 -8.66 -9.99 7.55
N ARG A 395 -8.40 -10.41 8.80
CA ARG A 395 -7.37 -9.94 9.73
C ARG A 395 -7.66 -8.51 10.22
N SER A 396 -7.62 -8.33 11.53
CA SER A 396 -8.11 -7.11 12.19
C SER A 396 -7.39 -5.84 11.74
N GLU A 397 -6.08 -5.93 11.51
CA GLU A 397 -5.24 -4.82 11.08
C GLU A 397 -5.54 -4.35 9.64
N ARG A 398 -6.07 -5.25 8.79
CA ARG A 398 -6.55 -4.92 7.43
C ARG A 398 -7.96 -4.32 7.50
N VAL A 399 -8.86 -5.03 8.16
CA VAL A 399 -10.27 -4.63 8.33
C VAL A 399 -10.40 -3.28 9.04
N ALA A 400 -9.47 -2.93 9.94
CA ALA A 400 -9.46 -1.63 10.61
C ALA A 400 -9.46 -0.45 9.62
N LYS A 401 -8.67 -0.53 8.52
CA LYS A 401 -8.60 0.49 7.48
C LYS A 401 -9.92 0.60 6.71
N TYR A 402 -10.52 -0.54 6.35
CA TYR A 402 -11.83 -0.56 5.68
C TYR A 402 -12.94 -0.02 6.57
N ASN A 403 -12.94 -0.36 7.86
CA ASN A 403 -13.89 0.18 8.82
C ASN A 403 -13.72 1.69 9.02
N GLN A 404 -12.49 2.21 8.92
CA GLN A 404 -12.24 3.65 8.95
C GLN A 404 -12.84 4.34 7.72
N LEU A 405 -12.71 3.76 6.53
CA LEU A 405 -13.33 4.30 5.31
C LEU A 405 -14.87 4.30 5.39
N LEU A 406 -15.48 3.30 6.05
CA LEU A 406 -16.92 3.32 6.31
C LEU A 406 -17.34 4.51 7.21
N ARG A 407 -16.55 4.81 8.26
CA ARG A 407 -16.81 5.96 9.12
C ARG A 407 -16.66 7.28 8.36
N ILE A 408 -15.64 7.37 7.50
CA ILE A 408 -15.42 8.56 6.65
C ILE A 408 -16.59 8.72 5.66
N GLU A 409 -17.06 7.62 5.05
CA GLU A 409 -18.22 7.67 4.15
C GLU A 409 -19.47 8.15 4.88
N GLU A 410 -19.70 7.68 6.11
CA GLU A 410 -20.83 8.10 6.94
C GLU A 410 -20.73 9.57 7.35
N ASP A 411 -19.52 10.06 7.65
CA ASP A 411 -19.25 11.45 8.01
C ASP A 411 -19.44 12.41 6.82
N LEU A 412 -19.08 11.99 5.61
CA LEU A 412 -19.27 12.74 4.37
C LEU A 412 -20.72 12.70 3.85
N ASP A 413 -21.49 11.66 4.21
CA ASP A 413 -22.88 11.43 3.80
C ASP A 413 -23.09 11.64 2.28
N ALA A 414 -23.99 12.54 1.90
CA ALA A 414 -24.35 12.83 0.51
C ALA A 414 -23.22 13.45 -0.34
N ASP A 415 -22.19 14.00 0.30
CA ASP A 415 -21.04 14.59 -0.38
C ASP A 415 -19.97 13.55 -0.76
N SER A 416 -20.09 12.31 -0.29
CA SER A 416 -19.15 11.24 -0.62
C SER A 416 -19.25 10.82 -2.09
N ILE A 417 -18.10 10.68 -2.74
CA ILE A 417 -17.97 10.12 -4.08
C ILE A 417 -17.16 8.83 -3.99
N TYR A 418 -17.65 7.75 -4.61
CA TYR A 418 -16.91 6.50 -4.66
C TYR A 418 -16.10 6.40 -5.94
N GLY A 419 -14.78 6.23 -5.79
CA GLY A 419 -13.85 6.22 -6.90
C GLY A 419 -13.84 7.55 -7.66
N ASN A 420 -12.67 8.06 -7.97
CA ASN A 420 -12.53 9.38 -8.62
C ASN A 420 -12.56 9.32 -10.15
N GLY A 421 -13.03 8.21 -10.73
CA GLY A 421 -13.02 7.98 -12.17
C GLY A 421 -11.65 7.67 -12.76
N SER A 422 -10.59 7.55 -11.96
CA SER A 422 -9.21 7.27 -12.42
C SER A 422 -9.09 5.98 -13.22
N LEU A 423 -9.95 5.00 -12.92
CA LEU A 423 -9.99 3.70 -13.60
C LEU A 423 -10.97 3.64 -14.77
N THR A 424 -11.86 4.62 -14.95
CA THR A 424 -12.91 4.61 -15.99
C THR A 424 -12.31 4.40 -17.38
N HIS A 425 -11.15 5.00 -17.65
CA HIS A 425 -10.49 4.85 -18.94
C HIS A 425 -10.06 3.39 -19.20
N LYS A 426 -9.62 2.67 -18.20
CA LYS A 426 -9.19 1.26 -18.30
C LYS A 426 -10.36 0.31 -18.38
N MET A 427 -11.53 0.70 -17.86
CA MET A 427 -12.77 -0.09 -17.92
C MET A 427 -13.40 -0.12 -19.31
N ARG A 428 -13.08 0.83 -20.18
CA ARG A 428 -13.71 0.93 -21.52
C ARG A 428 -13.55 -0.32 -22.40
N ARG A 429 -12.54 -1.15 -22.13
CA ARG A 429 -12.33 -2.39 -22.89
C ARG A 429 -13.34 -3.50 -22.54
N PHE A 430 -14.14 -3.36 -21.49
CA PHE A 430 -15.14 -4.33 -21.06
C PHE A 430 -16.57 -3.89 -21.44
N HIS A 431 -16.70 -2.71 -22.00
CA HIS A 431 -17.95 -2.11 -22.54
C HIS A 431 -17.87 -1.96 -24.04
#